data_451fab0748538fa3111527b772ea932b
#
_entry.id   451fab0748538fa3111527b772ea932b
#
_cell.length_a   1.000
_cell.length_b   1.000
_cell.length_c   1.000
_cell.angle_alpha   90.00
_cell.angle_beta   90.00
_cell.angle_gamma   90.00
#
_symmetry.space_group_name_H-M   'P 1'
#
loop_
_entity.id
_entity.type
_entity.pdbx_description
1 polymer ?
#
loop_
_entity_poly.entity_id
_entity_poly.type
_entity_poly.pdbx_seq_one_letter_code
_entity_poly.pdbx_strand_id
1 'polypeptide(L)'
;MKQQIDLRKRLGLEIFRKIHQNRVKLHELKTLFWECTLRCNVACRHCGSDCRVSSAFPDMPVADFLHVVDEITPHVNPHEVLVIFTGGEALVRKDIESCGIELYRRGFPWGIVSNGLYLDRKRLDSLLASGLHAATISLDGFEKEHNWLRRHPHSFEKAVQAIRMLAEEKEIIWDVVTCVNRQNISYLPQFKDFLVSLGVKRWRIFTIFPVGRAATMPELQ
;
A
#
# COMPACT_ATOMS: atom_id res chain seq x y z
N MET A 1 29.61 -1.88 -22.61
CA MET A 1 29.80 -3.30 -22.22
C MET A 1 28.43 -3.93 -21.94
N LYS A 2 28.00 -4.90 -22.76
CA LYS A 2 26.77 -5.68 -22.44
C LYS A 2 27.12 -6.60 -21.27
N GLN A 3 26.61 -6.34 -20.09
CA GLN A 3 26.73 -7.28 -19.00
C GLN A 3 26.07 -8.60 -19.42
N GLN A 4 26.86 -9.64 -19.59
CA GLN A 4 26.33 -10.99 -19.82
C GLN A 4 25.67 -11.47 -18.52
N ILE A 5 24.38 -11.76 -18.59
CA ILE A 5 23.63 -12.34 -17.48
C ILE A 5 24.15 -13.76 -17.25
N ASP A 6 24.59 -14.04 -16.02
CA ASP A 6 25.06 -15.36 -15.60
C ASP A 6 24.01 -16.47 -15.88
N LEU A 7 24.49 -17.68 -16.21
CA LEU A 7 23.64 -18.82 -16.58
C LEU A 7 22.58 -19.14 -15.50
N ARG A 8 22.94 -19.05 -14.22
CA ARG A 8 22.01 -19.27 -13.09
C ARG A 8 20.87 -18.25 -13.11
N LYS A 9 21.17 -16.99 -13.36
CA LYS A 9 20.17 -15.92 -13.45
C LYS A 9 19.27 -16.13 -14.68
N ARG A 10 19.83 -16.55 -15.80
CA ARG A 10 19.04 -16.89 -17.01
C ARG A 10 18.06 -18.03 -16.73
N LEU A 11 18.55 -19.13 -16.14
CA LEU A 11 17.71 -20.27 -15.78
C LEU A 11 16.61 -19.86 -14.78
N GLY A 12 16.95 -19.08 -13.75
CA GLY A 12 15.98 -18.55 -12.79
C GLY A 12 14.90 -17.70 -13.44
N LEU A 13 15.27 -16.83 -14.41
CA LEU A 13 14.31 -16.02 -15.16
C LEU A 13 13.38 -16.88 -16.05
N GLU A 14 13.89 -17.94 -16.68
CA GLU A 14 13.08 -18.85 -17.49
C GLU A 14 12.09 -19.64 -16.64
N ILE A 15 12.52 -20.15 -15.49
CA ILE A 15 11.65 -20.83 -14.52
C ILE A 15 10.56 -19.87 -14.02
N PHE A 16 10.95 -18.66 -13.62
CA PHE A 16 10.01 -17.63 -13.18
C PHE A 16 8.99 -17.31 -14.28
N ARG A 17 9.42 -17.14 -15.53
CA ARG A 17 8.54 -16.87 -16.67
C ARG A 17 7.51 -17.98 -16.87
N LYS A 18 7.93 -19.26 -16.83
CA LYS A 18 7.04 -20.41 -16.98
C LYS A 18 6.03 -20.50 -15.83
N ILE A 19 6.49 -20.28 -14.58
CA ILE A 19 5.59 -20.26 -13.40
C ILE A 19 4.58 -19.13 -13.55
N HIS A 20 5.03 -17.93 -13.94
CA HIS A 20 4.15 -16.78 -14.14
C HIS A 20 3.12 -17.02 -15.25
N GLN A 21 3.53 -17.58 -16.39
CA GLN A 21 2.62 -17.94 -17.49
C GLN A 21 1.56 -18.95 -17.06
N ASN A 22 1.90 -19.93 -16.22
CA ASN A 22 0.95 -20.88 -15.68
C ASN A 22 -0.05 -20.21 -14.71
N ARG A 23 0.43 -19.35 -13.80
CA ARG A 23 -0.42 -18.58 -12.87
C ARG A 23 -1.42 -17.70 -13.59
N VAL A 24 -1.01 -17.02 -14.66
CA VAL A 24 -1.90 -16.19 -15.48
C VAL A 24 -3.03 -17.01 -16.10
N LYS A 25 -2.77 -18.28 -16.45
CA LYS A 25 -3.81 -19.17 -17.00
C LYS A 25 -4.82 -19.67 -15.97
N LEU A 26 -4.40 -19.77 -14.70
CA LEU A 26 -5.24 -20.27 -13.61
C LEU A 26 -6.21 -19.22 -13.07
N HIS A 27 -5.94 -17.92 -13.31
CA HIS A 27 -6.74 -16.79 -12.81
C HIS A 27 -7.05 -16.85 -11.31
N GLU A 28 -6.11 -17.37 -10.52
CA GLU A 28 -6.27 -17.49 -9.06
C GLU A 28 -6.38 -16.11 -8.41
N LEU A 29 -7.39 -15.93 -7.56
CA LEU A 29 -7.47 -14.74 -6.71
C LEU A 29 -6.39 -14.84 -5.61
N LYS A 30 -5.44 -13.90 -5.60
CA LYS A 30 -4.38 -13.81 -4.59
C LYS A 30 -4.45 -12.53 -3.77
N THR A 31 -5.09 -11.50 -4.29
CA THR A 31 -5.24 -10.22 -3.58
C THR A 31 -6.61 -9.63 -3.91
N LEU A 32 -7.33 -9.26 -2.86
CA LEU A 32 -8.58 -8.53 -2.95
C LEU A 32 -8.35 -7.11 -2.41
N PHE A 33 -8.48 -6.09 -3.26
CA PHE A 33 -8.42 -4.71 -2.84
C PHE A 33 -9.82 -4.19 -2.52
N TRP A 34 -9.98 -3.62 -1.33
CA TRP A 34 -11.17 -2.88 -0.95
C TRP A 34 -10.85 -1.40 -0.79
N GLU A 35 -11.31 -0.57 -1.73
CA GLU A 35 -11.36 0.89 -1.56
C GLU A 35 -12.44 1.23 -0.53
N CYS A 36 -12.11 1.04 0.75
CA CYS A 36 -13.06 1.06 1.85
C CYS A 36 -13.64 2.45 2.14
N THR A 37 -13.00 3.50 1.64
CA THR A 37 -13.46 4.90 1.76
C THR A 37 -12.85 5.78 0.68
N LEU A 38 -13.58 6.79 0.23
CA LEU A 38 -13.05 7.88 -0.58
C LEU A 38 -12.63 9.10 0.24
N ARG A 39 -12.79 9.05 1.57
CA ARG A 39 -12.31 10.10 2.48
C ARG A 39 -10.82 9.93 2.72
N CYS A 40 -10.11 11.06 2.81
CA CYS A 40 -8.67 11.09 3.06
C CYS A 40 -8.32 12.31 3.91
N ASN A 41 -7.39 12.15 4.83
CA ASN A 41 -6.87 13.23 5.68
C ASN A 41 -5.80 14.09 4.98
N VAL A 42 -5.46 13.79 3.72
CA VAL A 42 -4.58 14.58 2.85
C VAL A 42 -5.21 14.81 1.48
N ALA A 43 -4.69 15.80 0.74
CA ALA A 43 -5.16 16.14 -0.61
C ALA A 43 -4.01 16.11 -1.62
N CYS A 44 -3.36 14.94 -1.75
CA CYS A 44 -2.17 14.74 -2.58
C CYS A 44 -2.35 15.27 -4.00
N ARG A 45 -1.31 15.93 -4.55
CA ARG A 45 -1.31 16.49 -5.92
C ARG A 45 -1.48 15.41 -6.99
N HIS A 46 -0.93 14.24 -6.76
CA HIS A 46 -0.92 13.08 -7.67
C HIS A 46 -2.08 12.09 -7.47
N CYS A 47 -3.08 12.41 -6.65
CA CYS A 47 -4.15 11.47 -6.34
C CYS A 47 -5.03 11.18 -7.57
N GLY A 48 -5.04 9.92 -8.00
CA GLY A 48 -5.85 9.45 -9.11
C GLY A 48 -7.34 9.36 -8.80
N SER A 49 -7.69 9.05 -7.55
CA SER A 49 -9.10 8.92 -7.10
C SER A 49 -9.71 10.24 -6.58
N ASP A 50 -8.96 11.35 -6.63
CA ASP A 50 -9.40 12.68 -6.13
C ASP A 50 -9.99 12.67 -4.72
N CYS A 51 -9.51 11.78 -3.85
CA CYS A 51 -9.97 11.65 -2.48
C CYS A 51 -9.73 12.93 -1.66
N ARG A 52 -10.68 13.26 -0.79
CA ARG A 52 -10.70 14.48 0.03
C ARG A 52 -11.17 14.18 1.44
N VAL A 53 -11.17 15.19 2.32
CA VAL A 53 -11.67 15.05 3.71
C VAL A 53 -13.12 14.57 3.77
N SER A 54 -13.94 15.00 2.83
CA SER A 54 -15.33 14.54 2.65
C SER A 54 -15.49 13.85 1.30
N SER A 55 -16.42 12.94 1.22
CA SER A 55 -16.82 12.26 -0.02
C SER A 55 -18.31 12.51 -0.29
N ALA A 56 -18.68 12.64 -1.56
CA ALA A 56 -20.06 12.68 -1.99
C ALA A 56 -20.77 11.31 -1.87
N PHE A 57 -19.98 10.24 -1.78
CA PHE A 57 -20.48 8.88 -1.66
C PHE A 57 -20.24 8.37 -0.24
N PRO A 58 -21.22 7.69 0.37
CA PRO A 58 -21.03 7.05 1.68
C PRO A 58 -20.02 5.92 1.57
N ASP A 59 -19.34 5.62 2.69
CA ASP A 59 -18.50 4.43 2.77
C ASP A 59 -19.40 3.18 2.74
N MET A 60 -18.96 2.14 2.02
CA MET A 60 -19.62 0.84 2.08
C MET A 60 -19.60 0.31 3.52
N PRO A 61 -20.74 -0.13 4.08
CA PRO A 61 -20.80 -0.77 5.39
C PRO A 61 -19.89 -2.01 5.45
N VAL A 62 -19.27 -2.26 6.60
CA VAL A 62 -18.44 -3.47 6.79
C VAL A 62 -19.24 -4.75 6.55
N ALA A 63 -20.52 -4.78 6.95
CA ALA A 63 -21.38 -5.94 6.72
C ALA A 63 -21.54 -6.30 5.24
N ASP A 64 -21.68 -5.28 4.37
CA ASP A 64 -21.83 -5.50 2.93
C ASP A 64 -20.52 -6.01 2.33
N PHE A 65 -19.37 -5.48 2.77
CA PHE A 65 -18.07 -5.99 2.35
C PHE A 65 -17.84 -7.43 2.81
N LEU A 66 -18.18 -7.76 4.07
CA LEU A 66 -18.06 -9.12 4.58
C LEU A 66 -18.98 -10.10 3.85
N HIS A 67 -20.16 -9.65 3.40
CA HIS A 67 -21.00 -10.45 2.53
C HIS A 67 -20.30 -10.80 1.20
N VAL A 68 -19.62 -9.84 0.57
CA VAL A 68 -18.79 -10.12 -0.62
C VAL A 68 -17.68 -11.14 -0.31
N VAL A 69 -17.04 -11.03 0.85
CA VAL A 69 -16.01 -11.99 1.29
C VAL A 69 -16.61 -13.37 1.48
N ASP A 70 -17.80 -13.48 2.09
CA ASP A 70 -18.49 -14.74 2.29
C ASP A 70 -18.87 -15.40 0.95
N GLU A 71 -19.30 -14.63 -0.05
CA GLU A 71 -19.60 -15.12 -1.40
C GLU A 71 -18.38 -15.69 -2.15
N ILE A 72 -17.19 -15.11 -1.95
CA ILE A 72 -15.98 -15.64 -2.61
C ILE A 72 -15.33 -16.80 -1.87
N THR A 73 -15.60 -16.97 -0.57
CA THR A 73 -14.96 -17.98 0.30
C THR A 73 -15.07 -19.41 -0.25
N PRO A 74 -16.21 -19.89 -0.80
CA PRO A 74 -16.31 -21.24 -1.36
C PRO A 74 -15.42 -21.48 -2.58
N HIS A 75 -14.91 -20.44 -3.22
CA HIS A 75 -14.18 -20.50 -4.49
C HIS A 75 -12.67 -20.33 -4.35
N VAL A 76 -12.16 -20.07 -3.14
CA VAL A 76 -10.75 -19.76 -2.88
C VAL A 76 -10.24 -20.49 -1.65
N ASN A 77 -8.92 -20.57 -1.50
CA ASN A 77 -8.32 -20.84 -0.19
C ASN A 77 -8.15 -19.51 0.56
N PRO A 78 -8.92 -19.22 1.63
CA PRO A 78 -8.86 -17.94 2.33
C PRO A 78 -7.44 -17.56 2.78
N HIS A 79 -6.63 -18.53 3.23
CA HIS A 79 -5.25 -18.29 3.69
C HIS A 79 -4.29 -17.83 2.58
N GLU A 80 -4.69 -17.97 1.31
CA GLU A 80 -3.89 -17.55 0.15
C GLU A 80 -4.36 -16.24 -0.49
N VAL A 81 -5.43 -15.64 0.02
CA VAL A 81 -5.98 -14.39 -0.50
C VAL A 81 -5.74 -13.27 0.50
N LEU A 82 -4.84 -12.36 0.17
CA LEU A 82 -4.57 -11.18 0.98
C LEU A 82 -5.62 -10.09 0.70
N VAL A 83 -6.39 -9.70 1.71
CA VAL A 83 -7.34 -8.58 1.62
C VAL A 83 -6.62 -7.28 1.98
N ILE A 84 -6.61 -6.29 1.08
CA ILE A 84 -5.93 -5.01 1.29
C ILE A 84 -6.96 -3.88 1.40
N PHE A 85 -6.98 -3.21 2.55
CA PHE A 85 -7.75 -1.98 2.74
C PHE A 85 -6.98 -0.79 2.17
N THR A 86 -7.63 -0.10 1.26
CA THR A 86 -7.12 1.07 0.56
C THR A 86 -8.24 2.09 0.34
N GLY A 87 -8.10 2.99 -0.61
CA GLY A 87 -9.08 4.02 -0.95
C GLY A 87 -8.46 5.40 -0.85
N GLY A 88 -9.11 6.32 -0.13
CA GLY A 88 -8.48 7.58 0.27
C GLY A 88 -7.40 7.30 1.31
N GLU A 89 -7.81 7.20 2.56
CA GLU A 89 -6.98 6.72 3.67
C GLU A 89 -7.81 5.77 4.53
N ALA A 90 -7.43 4.49 4.55
CA ALA A 90 -8.18 3.47 5.28
C ALA A 90 -8.32 3.80 6.77
N LEU A 91 -7.29 4.39 7.39
CA LEU A 91 -7.25 4.69 8.82
C LEU A 91 -8.16 5.86 9.25
N VAL A 92 -8.85 6.54 8.33
CA VAL A 92 -9.93 7.49 8.70
C VAL A 92 -11.20 6.77 9.14
N ARG A 93 -11.37 5.50 8.77
CA ARG A 93 -12.45 4.66 9.27
C ARG A 93 -12.17 4.24 10.72
N LYS A 94 -13.25 4.13 11.50
CA LYS A 94 -13.20 3.71 12.91
C LYS A 94 -13.48 2.22 13.10
N ASP A 95 -13.89 1.54 12.05
CA ASP A 95 -14.35 0.15 12.04
C ASP A 95 -13.37 -0.82 11.33
N ILE A 96 -12.15 -0.36 11.03
CA ILE A 96 -11.11 -1.18 10.37
C ILE A 96 -10.72 -2.37 11.24
N GLU A 97 -10.51 -2.16 12.54
CA GLU A 97 -10.13 -3.23 13.46
C GLU A 97 -11.22 -4.30 13.56
N SER A 98 -12.47 -3.88 13.68
CA SER A 98 -13.59 -4.83 13.75
C SER A 98 -13.73 -5.63 12.45
N CYS A 99 -13.54 -4.99 11.30
CA CYS A 99 -13.52 -5.67 10.01
C CYS A 99 -12.33 -6.64 9.91
N GLY A 100 -11.15 -6.22 10.37
CA GLY A 100 -9.94 -7.05 10.40
C GLY A 100 -10.11 -8.32 11.23
N ILE A 101 -10.72 -8.23 12.42
CA ILE A 101 -11.07 -9.39 13.26
C ILE A 101 -11.97 -10.36 12.51
N GLU A 102 -12.99 -9.84 11.81
CA GLU A 102 -13.91 -10.68 11.04
C GLU A 102 -13.27 -11.37 9.84
N LEU A 103 -12.31 -10.70 9.18
CA LEU A 103 -11.50 -11.32 8.12
C LEU A 103 -10.59 -12.41 8.68
N TYR A 104 -9.93 -12.14 9.81
CA TYR A 104 -9.07 -13.11 10.48
C TYR A 104 -9.84 -14.37 10.88
N ARG A 105 -11.07 -14.22 11.43
CA ARG A 105 -11.96 -15.34 11.76
C ARG A 105 -12.34 -16.19 10.55
N ARG A 106 -12.40 -15.57 9.36
CA ARG A 106 -12.68 -16.26 8.09
C ARG A 106 -11.42 -16.83 7.44
N GLY A 107 -10.26 -16.68 8.06
CA GLY A 107 -8.97 -17.17 7.59
C GLY A 107 -8.30 -16.30 6.52
N PHE A 108 -8.80 -15.08 6.27
CA PHE A 108 -8.18 -14.16 5.32
C PHE A 108 -7.11 -13.31 6.01
N PRO A 109 -5.84 -13.40 5.60
CA PRO A 109 -4.84 -12.40 5.96
C PRO A 109 -5.26 -11.05 5.37
N TRP A 110 -5.05 -9.98 6.13
CA TRP A 110 -5.42 -8.64 5.68
C TRP A 110 -4.31 -7.61 5.91
N GLY A 111 -4.37 -6.53 5.17
CA GLY A 111 -3.37 -5.46 5.23
C GLY A 111 -3.96 -4.10 4.90
N ILE A 112 -3.13 -3.07 5.06
CA ILE A 112 -3.48 -1.68 4.79
C ILE A 112 -2.48 -1.01 3.83
N VAL A 113 -2.97 -0.04 3.06
CA VAL A 113 -2.15 0.98 2.41
C VAL A 113 -2.46 2.32 3.10
N SER A 114 -1.45 2.97 3.65
CA SER A 114 -1.62 4.18 4.44
C SER A 114 -0.60 5.26 4.10
N ASN A 115 -1.01 6.52 4.29
CA ASN A 115 -0.10 7.67 4.27
C ASN A 115 0.65 7.88 5.59
N GLY A 116 0.36 7.10 6.63
CA GLY A 116 1.01 7.11 7.93
C GLY A 116 0.54 8.17 8.92
N LEU A 117 -0.29 9.15 8.52
CA LEU A 117 -0.70 10.26 9.39
C LEU A 117 -1.46 9.82 10.66
N TYR A 118 -2.27 8.78 10.55
CA TYR A 118 -3.08 8.25 11.65
C TYR A 118 -2.52 6.93 12.21
N LEU A 119 -1.27 6.59 11.85
CA LEU A 119 -0.59 5.41 12.37
C LEU A 119 0.39 5.81 13.47
N ASP A 120 -0.09 5.91 14.69
CA ASP A 120 0.73 6.00 15.91
C ASP A 120 0.93 4.62 16.54
N ARG A 121 1.71 4.52 17.62
CA ARG A 121 1.99 3.25 18.31
C ARG A 121 0.70 2.59 18.79
N LYS A 122 -0.18 3.35 19.42
CA LYS A 122 -1.46 2.83 19.94
C LYS A 122 -2.33 2.25 18.81
N ARG A 123 -2.39 2.96 17.66
CA ARG A 123 -3.16 2.49 16.51
C ARG A 123 -2.53 1.24 15.89
N LEU A 124 -1.21 1.20 15.76
CA LEU A 124 -0.52 0.02 15.26
C LEU A 124 -0.76 -1.19 16.15
N ASP A 125 -0.64 -1.05 17.48
CA ASP A 125 -0.91 -2.14 18.43
C ASP A 125 -2.35 -2.66 18.30
N SER A 126 -3.32 -1.77 18.12
CA SER A 126 -4.73 -2.13 17.92
C SER A 126 -4.93 -2.91 16.61
N LEU A 127 -4.30 -2.48 15.53
CA LEU A 127 -4.36 -3.15 14.23
C LEU A 127 -3.70 -4.54 14.28
N LEU A 128 -2.54 -4.65 14.93
CA LEU A 128 -1.85 -5.94 15.14
C LEU A 128 -2.70 -6.90 15.97
N ALA A 129 -3.30 -6.42 17.06
CA ALA A 129 -4.23 -7.20 17.89
C ALA A 129 -5.48 -7.65 17.11
N SER A 130 -5.83 -6.95 16.04
CA SER A 130 -6.94 -7.29 15.14
C SER A 130 -6.55 -8.21 13.99
N GLY A 131 -5.29 -8.68 13.96
CA GLY A 131 -4.78 -9.60 12.95
C GLY A 131 -4.19 -8.93 11.70
N LEU A 132 -3.73 -7.67 11.80
CA LEU A 132 -3.01 -7.02 10.69
C LEU A 132 -1.80 -7.85 10.29
N HIS A 133 -1.78 -8.28 9.02
CA HIS A 133 -0.72 -9.12 8.45
C HIS A 133 0.23 -8.37 7.52
N ALA A 134 -0.26 -7.33 6.86
CA ALA A 134 0.56 -6.56 5.93
C ALA A 134 0.29 -5.05 6.03
N ALA A 135 1.34 -4.24 5.82
CA ALA A 135 1.23 -2.78 5.77
C ALA A 135 2.09 -2.18 4.66
N THR A 136 1.54 -1.23 3.94
CA THR A 136 2.28 -0.41 2.98
C THR A 136 2.23 1.05 3.41
N ILE A 137 3.40 1.68 3.54
CA ILE A 137 3.49 3.11 3.83
C ILE A 137 3.90 3.88 2.58
N SER A 138 3.17 4.93 2.28
CA SER A 138 3.49 5.82 1.18
C SER A 138 4.55 6.85 1.59
N LEU A 139 5.71 6.86 0.90
CA LEU A 139 6.76 7.86 1.10
C LEU A 139 7.40 8.21 -0.24
N ASP A 140 7.23 9.47 -0.72
CA ASP A 140 7.53 9.85 -2.10
C ASP A 140 8.82 10.65 -2.28
N GLY A 141 9.64 10.76 -1.25
CA GLY A 141 10.88 11.51 -1.26
C GLY A 141 11.24 12.04 0.10
N PHE A 142 12.15 13.02 0.15
CA PHE A 142 12.52 13.70 1.38
C PHE A 142 11.43 14.69 1.81
N GLU A 143 11.60 15.31 2.96
CA GLU A 143 10.56 16.10 3.65
C GLU A 143 9.90 17.15 2.75
N LYS A 144 10.71 17.98 2.09
CA LYS A 144 10.21 19.06 1.25
C LYS A 144 9.32 18.56 0.10
N GLU A 145 9.82 17.59 -0.66
CA GLU A 145 9.16 17.06 -1.84
C GLU A 145 7.95 16.22 -1.44
N HIS A 146 8.09 15.39 -0.40
CA HIS A 146 6.99 14.58 0.10
C HIS A 146 5.85 15.46 0.63
N ASN A 147 6.14 16.41 1.52
CA ASN A 147 5.13 17.30 2.08
C ASN A 147 4.46 18.17 1.00
N TRP A 148 5.22 18.62 0.00
CA TRP A 148 4.67 19.31 -1.16
C TRP A 148 3.71 18.42 -1.96
N LEU A 149 4.11 17.18 -2.29
CA LEU A 149 3.32 16.25 -3.07
C LEU A 149 2.04 15.82 -2.32
N ARG A 150 2.15 15.59 -1.01
CA ARG A 150 1.04 15.18 -0.13
C ARG A 150 0.18 16.37 0.34
N ARG A 151 0.64 17.62 0.13
CA ARG A 151 -0.02 18.86 0.60
C ARG A 151 -0.29 18.85 2.10
N HIS A 152 0.65 18.35 2.88
CA HIS A 152 0.53 18.29 4.34
C HIS A 152 1.90 18.48 5.00
N PRO A 153 2.06 19.45 5.94
CA PRO A 153 3.36 19.83 6.48
C PRO A 153 4.06 18.75 7.32
N HIS A 154 3.31 17.83 7.91
CA HIS A 154 3.83 16.76 8.76
C HIS A 154 3.75 15.37 8.12
N SER A 155 3.47 15.27 6.82
CA SER A 155 3.27 13.98 6.16
C SER A 155 4.55 13.14 6.16
N PHE A 156 5.70 13.75 5.90
CA PHE A 156 6.99 13.07 5.92
C PHE A 156 7.34 12.52 7.30
N GLU A 157 7.27 13.38 8.32
CA GLU A 157 7.56 13.00 9.71
C GLU A 157 6.72 11.80 10.15
N LYS A 158 5.41 11.85 9.88
CA LYS A 158 4.47 10.79 10.26
C LYS A 158 4.70 9.50 9.49
N ALA A 159 4.96 9.57 8.19
CA ALA A 159 5.29 8.40 7.40
C ALA A 159 6.61 7.74 7.85
N VAL A 160 7.64 8.54 8.15
CA VAL A 160 8.91 8.03 8.69
C VAL A 160 8.72 7.41 10.08
N GLN A 161 7.91 8.02 10.94
CA GLN A 161 7.56 7.45 12.25
C GLN A 161 6.86 6.09 12.09
N ALA A 162 5.88 6.00 11.19
CA ALA A 162 5.17 4.75 10.88
C ALA A 162 6.13 3.66 10.38
N ILE A 163 7.05 4.01 9.47
CA ILE A 163 8.07 3.09 8.94
C ILE A 163 8.98 2.57 10.07
N ARG A 164 9.44 3.43 10.98
CA ARG A 164 10.28 3.03 12.12
C ARG A 164 9.54 2.06 13.04
N MET A 165 8.28 2.32 13.36
CA MET A 165 7.46 1.42 14.16
C MET A 165 7.30 0.05 13.50
N LEU A 166 7.03 0.02 12.18
CA LEU A 166 6.92 -1.23 11.42
C LEU A 166 8.26 -1.98 11.33
N ALA A 167 9.39 -1.28 11.32
CA ALA A 167 10.71 -1.90 11.31
C ALA A 167 11.05 -2.64 12.63
N GLU A 168 10.40 -2.29 13.73
CA GLU A 168 10.51 -2.96 15.04
C GLU A 168 9.67 -4.25 15.10
N GLU A 169 8.63 -4.37 14.24
CA GLU A 169 7.74 -5.53 14.23
C GLU A 169 8.35 -6.70 13.43
N LYS A 170 8.31 -7.91 14.03
CA LYS A 170 8.94 -9.09 13.44
C LYS A 170 8.02 -9.92 12.56
N GLU A 171 6.72 -9.89 12.83
CA GLU A 171 5.75 -10.81 12.23
C GLU A 171 4.89 -10.17 11.13
N ILE A 172 5.03 -8.86 10.92
CA ILE A 172 4.27 -8.16 9.87
C ILE A 172 5.07 -8.11 8.56
N ILE A 173 4.38 -8.32 7.45
CA ILE A 173 4.91 -8.08 6.11
C ILE A 173 4.68 -6.61 5.76
N TRP A 174 5.74 -5.85 5.49
CA TRP A 174 5.57 -4.46 5.16
C TRP A 174 6.52 -3.97 4.08
N ASP A 175 6.12 -2.90 3.42
CA ASP A 175 6.91 -2.23 2.40
C ASP A 175 6.65 -0.72 2.35
N VAL A 176 7.46 -0.04 1.57
CA VAL A 176 7.28 1.37 1.23
C VAL A 176 6.93 1.48 -0.25
N VAL A 177 5.96 2.34 -0.57
CA VAL A 177 5.63 2.70 -1.95
C VAL A 177 5.97 4.16 -2.22
N THR A 178 6.58 4.41 -3.39
CA THR A 178 6.96 5.75 -3.86
C THR A 178 6.38 5.99 -5.25
N CYS A 179 5.66 7.09 -5.42
CA CYS A 179 5.26 7.60 -6.72
C CYS A 179 6.37 8.47 -7.31
N VAL A 180 7.08 7.93 -8.30
CA VAL A 180 8.17 8.63 -8.99
C VAL A 180 7.61 9.66 -9.97
N ASN A 181 8.19 10.84 -9.95
CA ASN A 181 7.86 11.97 -10.80
C ASN A 181 9.12 12.79 -11.13
N ARG A 182 8.99 13.80 -11.98
CA ARG A 182 10.13 14.63 -12.42
C ARG A 182 10.87 15.33 -11.27
N GLN A 183 10.23 15.56 -10.13
CA GLN A 183 10.85 16.26 -9.01
C GLN A 183 11.68 15.35 -8.11
N ASN A 184 11.35 14.04 -8.06
CA ASN A 184 12.03 13.11 -7.16
C ASN A 184 12.95 12.09 -7.86
N ILE A 185 12.87 11.95 -9.19
CA ILE A 185 13.64 10.92 -9.93
C ILE A 185 15.17 11.09 -9.78
N SER A 186 15.68 12.31 -9.70
CA SER A 186 17.11 12.59 -9.67
C SER A 186 17.81 12.15 -8.38
N TYR A 187 17.08 12.04 -7.27
CA TYR A 187 17.63 11.66 -5.96
C TYR A 187 17.17 10.30 -5.46
N LEU A 188 16.56 9.48 -6.32
CA LEU A 188 16.20 8.10 -5.96
C LEU A 188 17.36 7.27 -5.39
N PRO A 189 18.62 7.41 -5.87
CA PRO A 189 19.74 6.69 -5.26
C PRO A 189 19.95 7.06 -3.79
N GLN A 190 19.95 8.35 -3.44
CA GLN A 190 20.10 8.83 -2.07
C GLN A 190 18.88 8.44 -1.22
N PHE A 191 17.69 8.50 -1.81
CA PHE A 191 16.46 8.11 -1.16
C PHE A 191 16.43 6.59 -0.85
N LYS A 192 16.95 5.75 -1.75
CA LYS A 192 17.17 4.32 -1.48
C LYS A 192 18.03 4.11 -0.25
N ASP A 193 19.16 4.83 -0.14
CA ASP A 193 20.06 4.69 1.00
C ASP A 193 19.38 5.14 2.31
N PHE A 194 18.57 6.18 2.24
CA PHE A 194 17.74 6.62 3.36
C PHE A 194 16.72 5.54 3.77
N LEU A 195 15.99 4.94 2.82
CA LEU A 195 15.05 3.85 3.13
C LEU A 195 15.74 2.63 3.75
N VAL A 196 16.92 2.26 3.25
CA VAL A 196 17.74 1.19 3.84
C VAL A 196 18.12 1.53 5.28
N SER A 197 18.49 2.77 5.58
CA SER A 197 18.82 3.21 6.94
C SER A 197 17.63 3.16 7.91
N LEU A 198 16.40 3.21 7.40
CA LEU A 198 15.16 3.03 8.15
C LEU A 198 14.77 1.55 8.33
N GLY A 199 15.54 0.60 7.79
CA GLY A 199 15.24 -0.83 7.86
C GLY A 199 14.28 -1.33 6.78
N VAL A 200 13.98 -0.53 5.75
CA VAL A 200 13.10 -0.93 4.64
C VAL A 200 13.75 -2.06 3.82
N LYS A 201 13.09 -3.21 3.75
CA LYS A 201 13.55 -4.39 3.00
C LYS A 201 12.88 -4.53 1.63
N ARG A 202 11.72 -3.89 1.44
CA ARG A 202 10.93 -3.93 0.21
C ARG A 202 10.52 -2.51 -0.14
N TRP A 203 10.81 -2.11 -1.36
CA TRP A 203 10.46 -0.80 -1.89
C TRP A 203 9.82 -0.97 -3.26
N ARG A 204 8.59 -0.49 -3.40
CA ARG A 204 7.86 -0.47 -4.67
C ARG A 204 7.88 0.92 -5.26
N ILE A 205 8.09 0.99 -6.56
CA ILE A 205 8.14 2.24 -7.32
C ILE A 205 6.99 2.24 -8.31
N PHE A 206 6.17 3.26 -8.26
CA PHE A 206 5.08 3.52 -9.21
C PHE A 206 5.34 4.81 -9.97
N THR A 207 4.83 4.87 -11.18
CA THR A 207 4.72 6.12 -11.95
C THR A 207 3.38 6.79 -11.65
N ILE A 208 3.32 8.11 -11.85
CA ILE A 208 2.07 8.85 -11.73
C ILE A 208 1.29 8.74 -13.03
N PHE A 209 0.04 8.30 -12.93
CA PHE A 209 -0.88 8.30 -14.06
C PHE A 209 -1.65 9.62 -14.13
N PRO A 210 -1.91 10.17 -15.35
CA PRO A 210 -2.60 11.44 -15.53
C PRO A 210 -4.12 11.31 -15.37
N VAL A 211 -4.56 10.86 -14.17
CA VAL A 211 -5.98 10.74 -13.80
C VAL A 211 -6.24 11.45 -12.48
N GLY A 212 -7.48 11.81 -12.20
CA GLY A 212 -7.87 12.58 -11.03
C GLY A 212 -7.11 13.91 -10.96
N ARG A 213 -6.58 14.27 -9.79
CA ARG A 213 -5.81 15.52 -9.64
C ARG A 213 -4.51 15.54 -10.44
N ALA A 214 -3.90 14.39 -10.66
CA ALA A 214 -2.67 14.31 -11.46
C ALA A 214 -2.87 14.70 -12.93
N ALA A 215 -4.09 14.60 -13.46
CA ALA A 215 -4.41 15.01 -14.84
C ALA A 215 -4.16 16.51 -15.10
N THR A 216 -4.26 17.33 -14.04
CA THR A 216 -4.07 18.80 -14.12
C THR A 216 -2.66 19.25 -13.72
N MET A 217 -1.73 18.30 -13.53
CA MET A 217 -0.37 18.56 -13.02
C MET A 217 0.69 17.93 -13.94
N PRO A 218 0.91 18.49 -15.14
CA PRO A 218 1.85 17.92 -16.11
C PRO A 218 3.30 17.93 -15.61
N GLU A 219 3.64 18.77 -14.63
CA GLU A 219 4.95 18.82 -13.98
C GLU A 219 5.27 17.57 -13.16
N LEU A 220 4.29 16.71 -12.91
CA LEU A 220 4.48 15.44 -12.19
C LEU A 220 4.72 14.24 -13.12
N GLN A 221 4.54 14.42 -14.44
CA GLN A 221 4.59 13.35 -15.43
C GLN A 221 5.94 13.22 -16.11
#